data_39cb5d462ad44372dbf211af5ed063bf
#
_entry.id   39cb5d462ad44372dbf211af5ed063bf
#
_cell.length_a   1.000
_cell.length_b   1.000
_cell.length_c   1.000
_cell.angle_alpha   90.00
_cell.angle_beta   90.00
_cell.angle_gamma   90.00
#
_symmetry.space_group_name_H-M   'P 1'
#
loop_
_entity.id
_entity.type
_entity.pdbx_description
1 polymer ?
#
loop_
_entity_poly.entity_id
_entity_poly.type
_entity_poly.pdbx_seq_one_letter_code
_entity_poly.pdbx_strand_id
1 'polypeptide(L)'
;MKNGARYVVTTHWGTFSLDEGSYQDYLAGKLWICWTPGKLDQQQTPTDRIPVNVTDRAIALREQADKIGILDTLRKLSIHEAIVPYSTRLADLSIDEMSLTVRSSNGLKRANIHTFDSLKERLGIENGLINIRNIGQKSLKEIKQLFFEECYQRLLPYEKAHYWQEVLDKHYIV
;
A
#
# COMPACT_ATOMS: atom_id res chain seq x y z
N MET A 1 36.32 -3.79 -15.62
CA MET A 1 35.14 -3.22 -14.96
C MET A 1 34.20 -4.36 -14.59
N LYS A 2 34.01 -4.63 -13.33
CA LYS A 2 33.05 -5.67 -12.88
C LYS A 2 31.64 -5.15 -13.15
N ASN A 3 30.97 -5.74 -14.14
CA ASN A 3 29.50 -5.58 -14.26
C ASN A 3 28.88 -6.24 -13.02
N GLY A 4 28.61 -5.44 -12.00
CA GLY A 4 27.87 -5.91 -10.84
C GLY A 4 26.49 -6.39 -11.26
N ALA A 5 26.01 -7.46 -10.64
CA ALA A 5 24.66 -7.94 -10.85
C ALA A 5 23.66 -6.79 -10.66
N ARG A 6 22.70 -6.69 -11.56
CA ARG A 6 21.60 -5.71 -11.46
C ARG A 6 20.33 -6.44 -11.14
N TYR A 7 19.61 -5.90 -10.15
CA TYR A 7 18.33 -6.42 -9.69
C TYR A 7 17.20 -5.54 -10.21
N VAL A 8 16.19 -6.16 -10.77
CA VAL A 8 15.04 -5.45 -11.32
C VAL A 8 13.93 -5.44 -10.29
N VAL A 9 13.50 -4.25 -9.89
CA VAL A 9 12.40 -4.04 -8.95
C VAL A 9 11.27 -3.32 -9.67
N THR A 10 10.06 -3.87 -9.59
CA THR A 10 8.85 -3.26 -10.14
C THR A 10 7.97 -2.74 -9.01
N THR A 11 7.66 -1.45 -9.05
CA THR A 11 6.76 -0.77 -8.15
C THR A 11 5.62 -0.12 -8.93
N HIS A 12 4.65 0.47 -8.25
CA HIS A 12 3.61 1.25 -8.95
C HIS A 12 4.17 2.50 -9.68
N TRP A 13 5.39 2.93 -9.35
CA TRP A 13 6.11 4.00 -10.04
C TRP A 13 6.85 3.54 -11.29
N GLY A 14 6.91 2.21 -11.53
CA GLY A 14 7.57 1.60 -12.65
C GLY A 14 8.64 0.58 -12.28
N THR A 15 9.47 0.23 -13.26
CA THR A 15 10.53 -0.77 -13.13
C THR A 15 11.89 -0.10 -13.02
N PHE A 16 12.69 -0.51 -12.04
CA PHE A 16 14.01 0.06 -11.71
C PHE A 16 15.07 -1.01 -11.70
N SER A 17 16.28 -0.62 -12.08
CA SER A 17 17.47 -1.48 -12.01
C SER A 17 18.35 -0.99 -10.87
N LEU A 18 18.55 -1.83 -9.85
CA LEU A 18 19.35 -1.54 -8.66
C LEU A 18 20.64 -2.37 -8.68
N ASP A 19 21.72 -1.82 -8.14
CA ASP A 19 22.89 -2.61 -7.76
C ASP A 19 22.60 -3.46 -6.51
N GLU A 20 23.54 -4.38 -6.18
CA GLU A 20 23.39 -5.28 -5.03
C GLU A 20 23.12 -4.54 -3.72
N GLY A 21 23.88 -3.48 -3.41
CA GLY A 21 23.75 -2.73 -2.16
C GLY A 21 22.40 -2.03 -2.06
N SER A 22 22.00 -1.32 -3.10
CA SER A 22 20.70 -0.65 -3.19
C SER A 22 19.54 -1.64 -3.13
N TYR A 23 19.70 -2.83 -3.72
CA TYR A 23 18.67 -3.88 -3.64
C TYR A 23 18.51 -4.43 -2.24
N GLN A 24 19.62 -4.66 -1.52
CA GLN A 24 19.55 -5.10 -0.12
C GLN A 24 18.95 -4.02 0.78
N ASP A 25 19.27 -2.76 0.56
CA ASP A 25 18.67 -1.63 1.29
C ASP A 25 17.16 -1.48 0.99
N TYR A 26 16.76 -1.75 -0.26
CA TYR A 26 15.34 -1.81 -0.63
C TYR A 26 14.62 -2.94 0.13
N LEU A 27 15.16 -4.15 0.13
CA LEU A 27 14.58 -5.29 0.85
C LEU A 27 14.53 -5.06 2.37
N ALA A 28 15.53 -4.40 2.92
CA ALA A 28 15.57 -4.03 4.33
C ALA A 28 14.61 -2.89 4.69
N GLY A 29 13.92 -2.30 3.72
CA GLY A 29 13.03 -1.17 3.93
C GLY A 29 13.74 0.15 4.23
N LYS A 30 15.03 0.24 3.92
CA LYS A 30 15.83 1.45 4.09
C LYS A 30 15.80 2.36 2.89
N LEU A 31 15.52 1.80 1.71
CA LEU A 31 15.48 2.50 0.44
C LEU A 31 14.05 2.58 -0.07
N TRP A 32 13.61 3.77 -0.42
CA TRP A 32 12.33 4.07 -1.04
C TRP A 32 12.54 4.50 -2.49
N ILE A 33 11.75 3.97 -3.40
CA ILE A 33 11.79 4.36 -4.81
C ILE A 33 10.56 5.23 -5.08
N CYS A 34 10.77 6.51 -5.27
CA CYS A 34 9.72 7.47 -5.52
C CYS A 34 9.96 8.27 -6.80
N TRP A 35 8.92 8.94 -7.24
CA TRP A 35 8.97 9.96 -8.27
C TRP A 35 9.44 11.28 -7.66
N THR A 36 10.46 11.90 -8.22
CA THR A 36 10.85 13.26 -7.86
C THR A 36 10.06 14.27 -8.69
N PRO A 37 9.13 15.02 -8.09
CA PRO A 37 8.48 16.11 -8.78
C PRO A 37 9.46 17.27 -8.94
N GLY A 38 10.00 17.49 -10.10
CA GLY A 38 10.95 18.59 -10.28
C GLY A 38 11.30 18.95 -11.71
N LYS A 39 10.96 18.10 -12.65
CA LYS A 39 11.16 18.38 -14.07
C LYS A 39 9.98 17.89 -14.88
N LEU A 40 8.95 18.72 -14.92
CA LEU A 40 7.83 18.63 -15.87
C LEU A 40 8.29 19.10 -17.25
N ASP A 41 9.32 18.51 -17.82
CA ASP A 41 9.68 18.69 -19.21
C ASP A 41 9.68 17.37 -19.96
N GLN A 42 8.66 17.19 -20.64
CA GLN A 42 8.28 16.56 -21.93
C GLN A 42 8.96 15.28 -22.43
N GLN A 43 9.98 14.74 -21.80
CA GLN A 43 10.52 13.40 -22.10
C GLN A 43 11.02 12.74 -20.81
N GLN A 44 10.11 12.05 -20.14
CA GLN A 44 10.42 11.32 -18.91
C GLN A 44 11.22 10.05 -19.25
N THR A 45 12.52 10.13 -19.13
CA THR A 45 13.39 8.96 -19.18
C THR A 45 13.37 8.24 -17.82
N PRO A 46 13.61 6.92 -17.77
CA PRO A 46 13.68 6.15 -16.52
C PRO A 46 14.73 6.66 -15.52
N THR A 47 15.63 7.56 -15.94
CA THR A 47 16.70 8.18 -15.15
C THR A 47 16.22 9.23 -14.13
N ASP A 48 14.98 9.71 -14.22
CA ASP A 48 14.47 10.77 -13.35
C ASP A 48 13.89 10.23 -12.02
N ARG A 49 14.02 8.93 -11.78
CA ARG A 49 13.49 8.23 -10.62
C ARG A 49 14.64 7.87 -9.69
N ILE A 50 14.75 8.58 -8.59
CA ILE A 50 15.88 8.43 -7.66
C ILE A 50 15.44 7.59 -6.48
N PRO A 51 16.16 6.52 -6.13
CA PRO A 51 15.97 5.85 -4.86
C PRO A 51 16.39 6.79 -3.73
N VAL A 52 15.54 6.95 -2.73
CA VAL A 52 15.81 7.76 -1.53
C VAL A 52 15.72 6.90 -0.28
N ASN A 53 16.45 7.26 0.74
CA ASN A 53 16.37 6.57 2.02
C ASN A 53 14.98 6.75 2.64
N VAL A 54 14.47 5.68 3.22
CA VAL A 54 13.27 5.74 4.04
C VAL A 54 13.57 6.57 5.28
N THR A 55 12.69 7.51 5.59
CA THR A 55 12.90 8.39 6.74
C THR A 55 12.73 7.65 8.06
N ASP A 56 13.45 8.10 9.10
CA ASP A 56 13.29 7.57 10.45
C ASP A 56 11.85 7.67 10.95
N ARG A 57 11.11 8.68 10.47
CA ARG A 57 9.70 8.85 10.79
C ARG A 57 8.83 7.72 10.21
N ALA A 58 9.10 7.27 8.98
CA ALA A 58 8.39 6.14 8.39
C ALA A 58 8.68 4.84 9.16
N ILE A 59 9.92 4.65 9.58
CA ILE A 59 10.33 3.50 10.41
C ILE A 59 9.60 3.53 11.76
N ALA A 60 9.56 4.68 12.42
CA ALA A 60 8.86 4.84 13.70
C ALA A 60 7.33 4.58 13.57
N LEU A 61 6.73 5.02 12.47
CA LEU A 61 5.30 4.74 12.19
C LEU A 61 5.04 3.25 11.95
N ARG A 62 5.94 2.56 11.24
CA ARG A 62 5.86 1.10 11.08
C ARG A 62 5.88 0.40 12.43
N GLU A 63 6.84 0.74 13.28
CA GLU A 63 6.95 0.15 14.63
C GLU A 63 5.72 0.47 15.50
N GLN A 64 5.19 1.67 15.39
CA GLN A 64 3.96 2.05 16.07
C GLN A 64 2.76 1.25 15.55
N ALA A 65 2.62 1.10 14.25
CA ALA A 65 1.53 0.33 13.65
C ALA A 65 1.61 -1.17 13.99
N ASP A 66 2.81 -1.71 14.09
CA ASP A 66 3.02 -3.11 14.53
C ASP A 66 2.62 -3.31 16.01
N LYS A 67 2.68 -2.24 16.85
CA LYS A 67 2.31 -2.29 18.27
C LYS A 67 0.82 -2.05 18.53
N ILE A 68 0.22 -1.06 17.86
CA ILE A 68 -1.15 -0.59 18.18
C ILE A 68 -2.14 -0.79 17.04
N GLY A 69 -1.69 -1.26 15.88
CA GLY A 69 -2.50 -1.41 14.67
C GLY A 69 -2.38 -0.23 13.70
N ILE A 70 -2.60 -0.54 12.44
CA ILE A 70 -2.49 0.46 11.35
C ILE A 70 -3.53 1.58 11.48
N LEU A 71 -4.78 1.25 11.78
CA LEU A 71 -5.86 2.23 11.83
C LEU A 71 -5.70 3.20 12.99
N ASP A 72 -5.24 2.73 14.14
CA ASP A 72 -4.98 3.59 15.30
C ASP A 72 -3.77 4.49 15.05
N THR A 73 -2.77 4.01 14.31
CA THR A 73 -1.64 4.83 13.88
C THR A 73 -2.09 5.93 12.91
N LEU A 74 -2.92 5.60 11.92
CA LEU A 74 -3.48 6.57 10.97
C LEU A 74 -4.35 7.63 11.66
N ARG A 75 -5.16 7.22 12.65
CA ARG A 75 -5.96 8.16 13.46
C ARG A 75 -5.10 9.15 14.24
N LYS A 76 -3.99 8.71 14.82
CA LYS A 76 -3.05 9.61 15.51
C LYS A 76 -2.42 10.64 14.58
N LEU A 77 -2.30 10.31 13.30
CA LEU A 77 -1.82 11.24 12.27
C LEU A 77 -2.94 12.13 11.70
N SER A 78 -4.19 11.96 12.14
CA SER A 78 -5.38 12.66 11.62
C SER A 78 -5.59 12.43 10.10
N ILE A 79 -5.20 11.26 9.60
CA ILE A 79 -5.35 10.90 8.18
C ILE A 79 -6.71 10.25 7.98
N HIS A 80 -7.59 10.92 7.23
CA HIS A 80 -8.96 10.45 6.94
C HIS A 80 -9.05 9.62 5.65
N GLU A 81 -8.24 9.96 4.64
CA GLU A 81 -8.16 9.24 3.37
C GLU A 81 -6.79 8.57 3.26
N ALA A 82 -6.69 7.36 3.77
CA ALA A 82 -5.44 6.62 3.74
C ALA A 82 -5.30 5.81 2.45
N ILE A 83 -4.06 5.69 1.99
CA ILE A 83 -3.67 4.74 0.96
C ILE A 83 -3.87 3.33 1.51
N VAL A 84 -4.47 2.44 0.73
CA VAL A 84 -4.60 1.03 1.12
C VAL A 84 -3.19 0.41 1.21
N PRO A 85 -2.84 -0.26 2.31
CA PRO A 85 -1.56 -0.95 2.45
C PRO A 85 -1.57 -2.26 1.65
N TYR A 86 -1.38 -2.17 0.35
CA TYR A 86 -1.58 -3.27 -0.57
C TYR A 86 -0.28 -3.66 -1.29
N SER A 87 -0.11 -4.96 -1.49
CA SER A 87 0.94 -5.52 -2.34
C SER A 87 0.30 -6.42 -3.40
N THR A 88 0.82 -6.41 -4.62
CA THR A 88 0.34 -7.27 -5.72
C THR A 88 0.44 -8.76 -5.40
N ARG A 89 1.30 -9.15 -4.45
CA ARG A 89 1.36 -10.54 -3.93
C ARG A 89 0.06 -11.00 -3.28
N LEU A 90 -0.78 -10.05 -2.84
CA LEU A 90 -2.04 -10.32 -2.16
C LEU A 90 -3.23 -10.41 -3.13
N ALA A 91 -3.01 -10.17 -4.43
CA ALA A 91 -4.05 -10.02 -5.43
C ALA A 91 -5.07 -11.18 -5.45
N ASP A 92 -4.56 -12.41 -5.43
CA ASP A 92 -5.36 -13.62 -5.58
C ASP A 92 -5.93 -14.16 -4.25
N LEU A 93 -5.63 -13.49 -3.11
CA LEU A 93 -6.21 -13.89 -1.84
C LEU A 93 -7.72 -13.72 -1.85
N SER A 94 -8.42 -14.73 -1.33
CA SER A 94 -9.88 -14.68 -1.19
C SER A 94 -10.30 -13.69 -0.10
N ILE A 95 -11.41 -12.98 -0.30
CA ILE A 95 -12.03 -12.19 0.76
C ILE A 95 -12.48 -13.03 1.96
N ASP A 96 -12.57 -14.36 1.80
CA ASP A 96 -12.88 -15.28 2.90
C ASP A 96 -11.73 -15.38 3.92
N GLU A 97 -10.53 -14.96 3.56
CA GLU A 97 -9.40 -14.77 4.49
C GLU A 97 -9.65 -13.67 5.53
N MET A 98 -10.54 -12.75 5.22
CA MET A 98 -10.98 -11.71 6.14
C MET A 98 -12.10 -12.25 7.03
N SER A 99 -12.04 -12.02 8.32
CA SER A 99 -13.09 -12.43 9.26
C SER A 99 -14.35 -11.56 9.16
N LEU A 100 -14.89 -11.42 7.95
CA LEU A 100 -16.11 -10.64 7.68
C LEU A 100 -17.35 -11.30 8.26
N THR A 101 -18.32 -10.48 8.67
CA THR A 101 -19.65 -10.99 8.95
C THR A 101 -20.27 -11.61 7.70
N VAL A 102 -21.18 -12.57 7.90
CA VAL A 102 -21.91 -13.24 6.82
C VAL A 102 -22.62 -12.23 5.90
N ARG A 103 -23.13 -11.14 6.46
CA ARG A 103 -23.79 -10.07 5.71
C ARG A 103 -22.82 -9.34 4.79
N SER A 104 -21.67 -8.94 5.29
CA SER A 104 -20.63 -8.23 4.53
C SER A 104 -20.03 -9.12 3.44
N SER A 105 -19.69 -10.37 3.79
CA SER A 105 -19.17 -11.36 2.84
C SER A 105 -20.15 -11.64 1.70
N ASN A 106 -21.42 -11.92 2.02
CA ASN A 106 -22.45 -12.16 1.01
C ASN A 106 -22.72 -10.92 0.14
N GLY A 107 -22.64 -9.71 0.71
CA GLY A 107 -22.77 -8.47 -0.05
C GLY A 107 -21.69 -8.33 -1.10
N LEU A 108 -20.43 -8.56 -0.74
CA LEU A 108 -19.29 -8.53 -1.65
C LEU A 108 -19.40 -9.61 -2.73
N LYS A 109 -19.69 -10.86 -2.37
CA LYS A 109 -19.81 -11.99 -3.30
C LYS A 109 -20.92 -11.76 -4.35
N ARG A 110 -22.06 -11.21 -3.96
CA ARG A 110 -23.16 -10.85 -4.88
C ARG A 110 -22.79 -9.73 -5.84
N ALA A 111 -21.83 -8.88 -5.46
CA ALA A 111 -21.27 -7.86 -6.32
C ALA A 111 -20.07 -8.35 -7.15
N ASN A 112 -19.84 -9.68 -7.18
CA ASN A 112 -18.74 -10.34 -7.88
C ASN A 112 -17.35 -9.91 -7.37
N ILE A 113 -17.24 -9.60 -6.08
CA ILE A 113 -15.97 -9.28 -5.40
C ILE A 113 -15.58 -10.52 -4.58
N HIS A 114 -14.53 -11.22 -5.03
CA HIS A 114 -14.09 -12.48 -4.45
C HIS A 114 -12.65 -12.47 -3.97
N THR A 115 -11.84 -11.53 -4.47
CA THR A 115 -10.40 -11.43 -4.17
C THR A 115 -10.04 -10.08 -3.58
N PHE A 116 -8.85 -10.02 -2.97
CA PHE A 116 -8.30 -8.77 -2.46
C PHE A 116 -8.11 -7.73 -3.57
N ASP A 117 -7.70 -8.16 -4.76
CA ASP A 117 -7.54 -7.27 -5.90
C ASP A 117 -8.86 -6.65 -6.34
N SER A 118 -9.90 -7.46 -6.51
CA SER A 118 -11.24 -6.97 -6.87
C SER A 118 -11.83 -6.04 -5.80
N LEU A 119 -11.53 -6.28 -4.52
CA LEU A 119 -11.95 -5.40 -3.43
C LEU A 119 -11.16 -4.07 -3.44
N LYS A 120 -9.86 -4.13 -3.66
CA LYS A 120 -9.01 -2.92 -3.80
C LYS A 120 -9.49 -2.03 -4.95
N GLU A 121 -9.74 -2.62 -6.12
CA GLU A 121 -10.27 -1.88 -7.28
C GLU A 121 -11.60 -1.19 -6.93
N ARG A 122 -12.49 -1.91 -6.26
CA ARG A 122 -13.79 -1.37 -5.87
C ARG A 122 -13.69 -0.24 -4.85
N LEU A 123 -12.75 -0.33 -3.92
CA LEU A 123 -12.44 0.74 -2.96
C LEU A 123 -11.86 2.00 -3.63
N GLY A 124 -11.16 1.85 -4.74
CA GLY A 124 -10.62 2.95 -5.54
C GLY A 124 -11.67 3.74 -6.33
N ILE A 125 -12.90 3.21 -6.46
CA ILE A 125 -14.02 3.88 -7.14
C ILE A 125 -14.80 4.70 -6.11
N GLU A 126 -15.08 5.96 -6.42
CA GLU A 126 -15.91 6.80 -5.56
C GLU A 126 -17.29 6.14 -5.32
N ASN A 127 -17.64 5.97 -4.05
CA ASN A 127 -18.85 5.27 -3.63
C ASN A 127 -18.97 3.81 -4.12
N GLY A 128 -17.87 3.19 -4.55
CA GLY A 128 -17.88 1.87 -5.18
C GLY A 128 -18.47 0.76 -4.32
N LEU A 129 -18.31 0.83 -2.98
CA LEU A 129 -18.88 -0.14 -2.06
C LEU A 129 -20.27 0.25 -1.54
N ILE A 130 -20.55 1.54 -1.41
CA ILE A 130 -21.83 2.01 -0.82
C ILE A 130 -23.01 1.74 -1.76
N ASN A 131 -22.74 1.66 -3.06
CA ASN A 131 -23.75 1.35 -4.08
C ASN A 131 -24.07 -0.14 -4.19
N ILE A 132 -23.38 -1.00 -3.42
CA ILE A 132 -23.65 -2.44 -3.42
C ILE A 132 -24.90 -2.69 -2.54
N ARG A 133 -25.88 -3.38 -3.13
CA ARG A 133 -27.11 -3.76 -2.41
C ARG A 133 -26.77 -4.53 -1.13
N ASN A 134 -27.38 -4.15 -0.02
CA ASN A 134 -27.21 -4.71 1.33
C ASN A 134 -25.87 -4.41 2.01
N ILE A 135 -25.00 -3.57 1.43
CA ILE A 135 -23.86 -2.98 2.12
C ILE A 135 -24.26 -1.60 2.64
N GLY A 136 -24.54 -1.50 3.93
CA GLY A 136 -24.78 -0.23 4.62
C GLY A 136 -23.49 0.31 5.24
N GLN A 137 -23.60 1.48 5.90
CA GLN A 137 -22.44 2.16 6.52
C GLN A 137 -21.67 1.27 7.51
N LYS A 138 -22.38 0.42 8.26
CA LYS A 138 -21.77 -0.48 9.23
C LYS A 138 -20.93 -1.56 8.56
N SER A 139 -21.46 -2.19 7.50
CA SER A 139 -20.72 -3.17 6.71
C SER A 139 -19.56 -2.53 5.96
N LEU A 140 -19.74 -1.31 5.44
CA LEU A 140 -18.68 -0.56 4.77
C LEU A 140 -17.49 -0.30 5.71
N LYS A 141 -17.78 0.14 6.94
CA LYS A 141 -16.76 0.38 7.96
C LYS A 141 -16.02 -0.92 8.32
N GLU A 142 -16.75 -2.00 8.54
CA GLU A 142 -16.20 -3.34 8.81
C GLU A 142 -15.26 -3.80 7.68
N ILE A 143 -15.75 -3.76 6.43
CA ILE A 143 -14.97 -4.19 5.25
C ILE A 143 -13.68 -3.38 5.14
N LYS A 144 -13.75 -2.05 5.21
CA LYS A 144 -12.56 -1.20 5.13
C LYS A 144 -11.58 -1.50 6.25
N GLN A 145 -12.07 -1.61 7.50
CA GLN A 145 -11.24 -1.89 8.65
C GLN A 145 -10.48 -3.21 8.50
N LEU A 146 -11.21 -4.28 8.25
CA LEU A 146 -10.62 -5.61 8.13
C LEU A 146 -9.68 -5.71 6.93
N PHE A 147 -10.03 -5.10 5.80
CA PHE A 147 -9.18 -5.11 4.62
C PHE A 147 -7.86 -4.39 4.87
N PHE A 148 -7.87 -3.22 5.51
CA PHE A 148 -6.64 -2.52 5.87
C PHE A 148 -5.76 -3.34 6.81
N GLU A 149 -6.35 -3.92 7.86
CA GLU A 149 -5.64 -4.73 8.84
C GLU A 149 -5.02 -5.98 8.20
N GLU A 150 -5.82 -6.73 7.43
CA GLU A 150 -5.36 -7.96 6.76
C GLU A 150 -4.27 -7.69 5.73
N CYS A 151 -4.43 -6.66 4.90
CA CYS A 151 -3.40 -6.26 3.96
C CYS A 151 -2.11 -5.88 4.69
N TYR A 152 -2.19 -5.01 5.70
CA TYR A 152 -1.01 -4.54 6.41
C TYR A 152 -0.26 -5.66 7.15
N GLN A 153 -0.97 -6.57 7.80
CA GLN A 153 -0.35 -7.70 8.50
C GLN A 153 0.43 -8.61 7.55
N ARG A 154 -0.02 -8.74 6.31
CA ARG A 154 0.60 -9.59 5.28
C ARG A 154 1.71 -8.90 4.49
N LEU A 155 1.93 -7.59 4.69
CA LEU A 155 3.07 -6.89 4.11
C LEU A 155 4.39 -7.37 4.72
N LEU A 156 5.40 -7.49 3.87
CA LEU A 156 6.77 -7.73 4.31
C LEU A 156 7.33 -6.47 5.02
N PRO A 157 8.35 -6.61 5.88
CA PRO A 157 8.89 -5.47 6.63
C PRO A 157 9.28 -4.26 5.76
N TYR A 158 9.88 -4.50 4.60
CA TYR A 158 10.24 -3.43 3.66
C TYR A 158 9.00 -2.81 3.00
N GLU A 159 7.97 -3.60 2.68
CA GLU A 159 6.71 -3.09 2.13
C GLU A 159 5.99 -2.19 3.14
N LYS A 160 6.01 -2.54 4.42
CA LYS A 160 5.46 -1.70 5.50
C LYS A 160 6.21 -0.36 5.62
N ALA A 161 7.53 -0.36 5.56
CA ALA A 161 8.33 0.86 5.60
C ALA A 161 8.04 1.76 4.40
N HIS A 162 7.94 1.20 3.20
CA HIS A 162 7.59 1.93 1.98
C HIS A 162 6.17 2.50 2.05
N TYR A 163 5.22 1.74 2.56
CA TYR A 163 3.85 2.21 2.77
C TYR A 163 3.80 3.45 3.65
N TRP A 164 4.51 3.45 4.78
CA TRP A 164 4.53 4.60 5.67
C TRP A 164 5.25 5.80 5.05
N GLN A 165 6.29 5.57 4.25
CA GLN A 165 6.92 6.65 3.50
C GLN A 165 5.95 7.25 2.48
N GLU A 166 5.20 6.42 1.74
CA GLU A 166 4.19 6.88 0.79
C GLU A 166 3.07 7.69 1.48
N VAL A 167 2.61 7.23 2.64
CA VAL A 167 1.63 7.95 3.46
C VAL A 167 2.15 9.33 3.86
N LEU A 168 3.41 9.41 4.31
CA LEU A 168 4.04 10.68 4.67
C LEU A 168 4.16 11.60 3.46
N ASP A 169 4.65 11.11 2.34
CA ASP A 169 4.85 11.90 1.14
C ASP A 169 3.52 12.46 0.60
N LYS A 170 2.45 11.68 0.65
CA LYS A 170 1.13 12.11 0.16
C LYS A 170 0.43 13.11 1.08
N HIS A 171 0.56 12.95 2.39
CA HIS A 171 -0.22 13.72 3.37
C HIS A 171 0.57 14.84 4.06
N TYR A 172 1.89 14.87 3.93
CA TYR A 172 2.76 15.87 4.57
C TYR A 172 3.66 16.63 3.61
N ILE A 173 3.37 16.56 2.30
CA ILE A 173 3.96 17.49 1.35
C ILE A 173 3.23 18.82 1.55
N VAL A 174 3.85 19.70 2.28
CA VAL A 174 3.50 21.11 2.36
C VAL A 174 4.37 21.87 1.39
#